data_cf7a165e119135985df8a9700d21b465
#
_entry.id   cf7a165e119135985df8a9700d21b465
#
_cell.length_a   1.000
_cell.length_b   1.000
_cell.length_c   1.000
_cell.angle_alpha   90.00
_cell.angle_beta   90.00
_cell.angle_gamma   90.00
#
_symmetry.space_group_name_H-M   'P 1'
#
loop_
_entity.id
_entity.type
_entity.pdbx_description
1 polymer ?
#
loop_
_entity_poly.entity_id
_entity_poly.type
_entity_poly.pdbx_seq_one_letter_code
_entity_poly.pdbx_strand_id
1 'polypeptide(L)'
;MNANPLSQEAAAMPSLNDIRATFLDYFGRNGHAVVDSSPLVPRNDPTLMFTNAGMVQFKNVFTGVEHRDYSRAATSQKCVRAGGKHNDLDNVGYTARHHTFFEMLGNFSFGDYFKEEAIPFAWNLITREYGIDPNRLLVTVYHTDDEAALLWKKVAGLDDSRIIRIPTNDNFWMMGPTGPCGPCTEIFYDHGPAIAGGPPGSPDEDGDRFIEIWNLVFMQFEQFADGTRTDLPRPSIDTGMGLERIGALLQGKHDNYDTDLMRSLIEASAHATSQDP
;
A
#
# COMPACT_ATOMS: atom_id res chain seq x y z
N MET A 1 34.97 -25.69 -30.64
CA MET A 1 34.90 -24.32 -30.12
C MET A 1 33.77 -24.31 -29.08
N ASN A 2 34.17 -24.37 -27.81
CA ASN A 2 33.23 -24.47 -26.69
C ASN A 2 32.68 -23.07 -26.39
N ALA A 3 31.40 -22.87 -26.59
CA ALA A 3 30.69 -21.73 -26.07
C ALA A 3 30.53 -21.90 -24.55
N ASN A 4 31.15 -21.02 -23.80
CA ASN A 4 31.02 -20.89 -22.35
C ASN A 4 29.60 -20.39 -22.03
N PRO A 5 28.77 -21.09 -21.26
CA PRO A 5 27.53 -20.53 -20.80
C PRO A 5 27.89 -19.52 -19.71
N LEU A 6 27.73 -18.22 -20.04
CA LEU A 6 27.77 -17.14 -19.05
C LEU A 6 26.77 -17.49 -17.95
N SER A 7 27.30 -17.73 -16.76
CA SER A 7 26.53 -17.81 -15.53
C SER A 7 25.68 -16.55 -15.40
N GLN A 8 24.36 -16.69 -15.52
CA GLN A 8 23.44 -15.72 -14.94
C GLN A 8 23.72 -15.73 -13.44
N GLU A 9 24.43 -14.73 -12.94
CA GLU A 9 24.43 -14.43 -11.53
C GLU A 9 22.97 -14.28 -11.14
N ALA A 10 22.48 -15.15 -10.27
CA ALA A 10 21.18 -14.98 -9.66
C ALA A 10 21.19 -13.59 -9.01
N ALA A 11 20.38 -12.66 -9.53
CA ALA A 11 20.26 -11.34 -8.93
C ALA A 11 19.97 -11.54 -7.45
N ALA A 12 20.78 -10.93 -6.59
CA ALA A 12 20.58 -11.02 -5.14
C ALA A 12 19.16 -10.51 -4.81
N MET A 13 18.47 -11.21 -3.92
CA MET A 13 17.13 -10.78 -3.49
C MET A 13 17.23 -9.37 -2.89
N PRO A 14 16.33 -8.44 -3.26
CA PRO A 14 16.40 -7.07 -2.77
C PRO A 14 16.14 -7.03 -1.27
N SER A 15 16.92 -6.23 -0.54
CA SER A 15 16.63 -5.93 0.87
C SER A 15 15.42 -5.02 1.00
N LEU A 16 14.82 -4.95 2.21
CA LEU A 16 13.75 -3.95 2.46
C LEU A 16 14.24 -2.52 2.23
N ASN A 17 15.53 -2.25 2.46
CA ASN A 17 16.13 -0.94 2.15
C ASN A 17 16.15 -0.66 0.64
N ASP A 18 16.49 -1.65 -0.19
CA ASP A 18 16.50 -1.52 -1.64
C ASP A 18 15.07 -1.29 -2.17
N ILE A 19 14.10 -2.02 -1.63
CA ILE A 19 12.68 -1.89 -2.01
C ILE A 19 12.16 -0.50 -1.67
N ARG A 20 12.45 0.01 -0.46
CA ARG A 20 12.11 1.37 -0.05
C ARG A 20 12.76 2.41 -0.96
N ALA A 21 14.05 2.27 -1.23
CA ALA A 21 14.78 3.20 -2.10
C ALA A 21 14.21 3.19 -3.52
N THR A 22 13.92 2.02 -4.09
CA THR A 22 13.32 1.89 -5.43
C THR A 22 11.98 2.63 -5.51
N PHE A 23 11.11 2.51 -4.49
CA PHE A 23 9.85 3.25 -4.44
C PHE A 23 10.06 4.76 -4.46
N LEU A 24 10.88 5.26 -3.55
CA LEU A 24 11.13 6.70 -3.41
C LEU A 24 11.81 7.28 -4.64
N ASP A 25 12.79 6.58 -5.20
CA ASP A 25 13.50 7.00 -6.41
C ASP A 25 12.58 6.98 -7.64
N TYR A 26 11.71 5.97 -7.76
CA TYR A 26 10.74 5.91 -8.85
C TYR A 26 9.82 7.12 -8.84
N PHE A 27 9.21 7.44 -7.71
CA PHE A 27 8.33 8.60 -7.61
C PHE A 27 9.09 9.93 -7.68
N GLY A 28 10.31 10.00 -7.12
CA GLY A 28 11.20 11.16 -7.26
C GLY A 28 11.51 11.50 -8.73
N ARG A 29 11.83 10.48 -9.54
CA ARG A 29 12.06 10.62 -11.00
C ARG A 29 10.79 11.02 -11.76
N ASN A 30 9.61 10.76 -11.20
CA ASN A 30 8.32 11.15 -11.74
C ASN A 30 7.77 12.45 -11.10
N GLY A 31 8.66 13.29 -10.55
CA GLY A 31 8.35 14.66 -10.12
C GLY A 31 7.69 14.78 -8.74
N HIS A 32 7.69 13.71 -7.93
CA HIS A 32 7.21 13.77 -6.56
C HIS A 32 8.30 14.29 -5.62
N ALA A 33 7.95 15.17 -4.70
CA ALA A 33 8.82 15.52 -3.59
C ALA A 33 8.97 14.31 -2.65
N VAL A 34 10.19 13.86 -2.42
CA VAL A 34 10.46 12.82 -1.42
C VAL A 34 10.43 13.47 -0.03
N VAL A 35 9.49 13.06 0.80
CA VAL A 35 9.20 13.68 2.10
C VAL A 35 9.51 12.69 3.21
N ASP A 36 10.17 13.15 4.24
CA ASP A 36 10.49 12.35 5.42
C ASP A 36 9.23 11.85 6.14
N SER A 37 9.38 10.73 6.83
CA SER A 37 8.35 10.21 7.74
C SER A 37 8.04 11.24 8.83
N SER A 38 6.77 11.55 9.03
CA SER A 38 6.34 12.34 10.17
C SER A 38 6.51 11.58 11.50
N PRO A 39 6.49 12.26 12.65
CA PRO A 39 6.51 11.60 13.95
C PRO A 39 5.35 10.63 14.14
N LEU A 40 5.57 9.53 14.85
CA LEU A 40 4.54 8.53 15.18
C LEU A 40 3.41 9.12 16.03
N VAL A 41 3.71 10.09 16.91
CA VAL A 41 2.71 10.82 17.69
C VAL A 41 2.40 12.12 16.94
N PRO A 42 1.21 12.26 16.34
CA PRO A 42 0.82 13.48 15.63
C PRO A 42 0.76 14.66 16.62
N ARG A 43 1.40 15.78 16.27
CA ARG A 43 1.48 16.92 17.20
C ARG A 43 0.18 17.72 17.30
N ASN A 44 -0.63 17.74 16.25
CA ASN A 44 -1.78 18.65 16.11
C ASN A 44 -3.05 17.93 15.63
N ASP A 45 -3.19 16.64 15.87
CA ASP A 45 -4.40 15.89 15.53
C ASP A 45 -4.97 15.20 16.78
N PRO A 46 -6.00 15.79 17.41
CA PRO A 46 -6.61 15.20 18.60
C PRO A 46 -7.46 13.95 18.28
N THR A 47 -7.66 13.62 17.01
CA THR A 47 -8.46 12.46 16.58
C THR A 47 -7.65 11.19 16.46
N LEU A 48 -6.30 11.28 16.47
CA LEU A 48 -5.40 10.17 16.31
C LEU A 48 -4.37 10.09 17.44
N MET A 49 -4.24 8.93 18.05
CA MET A 49 -3.18 8.66 19.04
C MET A 49 -1.83 8.48 18.35
N PHE A 50 -1.81 7.77 17.22
CA PHE A 50 -0.63 7.50 16.42
C PHE A 50 -0.89 7.78 14.94
N THR A 51 0.20 8.08 14.23
CA THR A 51 0.21 8.09 12.75
C THR A 51 0.03 6.65 12.27
N ASN A 52 -1.12 6.36 11.65
CA ASN A 52 -1.54 5.01 11.26
C ASN A 52 -1.59 4.81 9.74
N ALA A 53 -1.30 5.85 8.96
CA ALA A 53 -1.26 5.81 7.51
C ALA A 53 -0.35 6.92 6.95
N GLY A 54 0.13 6.77 5.72
CA GLY A 54 1.00 7.73 5.06
C GLY A 54 0.38 9.11 4.88
N MET A 55 -0.93 9.15 4.66
CA MET A 55 -1.67 10.39 4.41
C MET A 55 -1.82 11.30 5.63
N VAL A 56 -1.59 10.81 6.86
CA VAL A 56 -1.88 11.58 8.09
C VAL A 56 -1.15 12.92 8.12
N GLN A 57 0.13 12.95 7.71
CA GLN A 57 0.89 14.19 7.65
C GLN A 57 0.39 15.18 6.57
N PHE A 58 -0.44 14.73 5.63
CA PHE A 58 -0.98 15.51 4.52
C PHE A 58 -2.48 15.80 4.65
N LYS A 59 -3.12 15.39 5.75
CA LYS A 59 -4.57 15.57 5.96
C LYS A 59 -5.05 16.99 5.65
N ASN A 60 -4.35 17.99 6.20
CA ASN A 60 -4.70 19.38 5.99
C ASN A 60 -4.37 19.91 4.59
N VAL A 61 -3.48 19.24 3.87
CA VAL A 61 -3.18 19.57 2.46
C VAL A 61 -4.34 19.12 1.56
N PHE A 62 -4.89 17.93 1.79
CA PHE A 62 -6.05 17.41 1.05
C PHE A 62 -7.29 18.30 1.23
N THR A 63 -7.53 18.79 2.43
CA THR A 63 -8.67 19.67 2.73
C THR A 63 -8.43 21.14 2.35
N GLY A 64 -7.22 21.48 1.87
CA GLY A 64 -6.86 22.85 1.49
C GLY A 64 -6.58 23.79 2.67
N VAL A 65 -6.55 23.28 3.90
CA VAL A 65 -6.23 24.06 5.11
C VAL A 65 -4.74 24.40 5.18
N GLU A 66 -3.90 23.52 4.65
CA GLU A 66 -2.45 23.68 4.59
C GLU A 66 -1.96 23.68 3.13
N HIS A 67 -0.95 24.50 2.84
CA HIS A 67 -0.29 24.54 1.54
C HIS A 67 1.15 24.07 1.68
N ARG A 68 1.61 23.31 0.69
CA ARG A 68 3.02 22.91 0.51
C ARG A 68 3.54 23.53 -0.78
N ASP A 69 4.85 23.63 -0.89
CA ASP A 69 5.55 24.10 -2.09
C ASP A 69 5.65 23.04 -3.20
N TYR A 70 5.01 21.91 -3.01
CA TYR A 70 4.88 20.80 -3.96
C TYR A 70 3.42 20.35 -4.08
N SER A 71 3.05 19.85 -5.27
CA SER A 71 1.70 19.33 -5.58
C SER A 71 1.62 17.81 -5.57
N ARG A 72 2.77 17.13 -5.51
CA ARG A 72 2.88 15.67 -5.40
C ARG A 72 4.02 15.27 -4.48
N ALA A 73 3.84 14.21 -3.71
CA ALA A 73 4.81 13.73 -2.74
C ALA A 73 4.91 12.21 -2.74
N ALA A 74 6.05 11.70 -2.25
CA ALA A 74 6.24 10.29 -1.92
C ALA A 74 6.94 10.17 -0.56
N THR A 75 6.58 9.17 0.23
CA THR A 75 7.16 8.93 1.55
C THR A 75 7.17 7.45 1.91
N SER A 76 8.09 7.05 2.77
CA SER A 76 8.00 5.83 3.56
C SER A 76 7.64 6.23 4.99
N GLN A 77 6.35 6.23 5.31
CA GLN A 77 5.82 6.68 6.58
C GLN A 77 5.86 5.56 7.62
N LYS A 78 6.50 5.81 8.75
CA LYS A 78 6.42 4.95 9.92
C LYS A 78 5.03 5.04 10.54
N CYS A 79 4.38 3.90 10.75
CA CYS A 79 3.00 3.79 11.22
C CYS A 79 2.88 2.89 12.44
N VAL A 80 1.91 3.21 13.30
CA VAL A 80 1.47 2.35 14.41
C VAL A 80 -0.03 2.15 14.33
N ARG A 81 -0.46 0.87 14.33
CA ARG A 81 -1.87 0.47 14.37
C ARG A 81 -2.16 -0.32 15.65
N ALA A 82 -2.33 0.40 16.75
CA ALA A 82 -2.50 -0.14 18.09
C ALA A 82 -3.68 0.52 18.82
N GLY A 83 -4.81 0.64 18.15
CA GLY A 83 -6.03 1.23 18.69
C GLY A 83 -6.81 2.06 17.67
N GLY A 84 -8.06 2.43 18.01
CA GLY A 84 -8.95 3.19 17.13
C GLY A 84 -9.54 2.36 15.99
N LYS A 85 -9.87 3.02 14.87
CA LYS A 85 -10.51 2.37 13.72
C LYS A 85 -9.59 1.34 13.03
N HIS A 86 -8.29 1.63 12.99
CA HIS A 86 -7.28 0.75 12.41
C HIS A 86 -6.47 0.14 13.56
N ASN A 87 -7.01 -0.91 14.16
CA ASN A 87 -6.38 -1.65 15.26
C ASN A 87 -6.01 -3.05 14.80
N ASP A 88 -4.71 -3.32 14.67
CA ASP A 88 -4.20 -4.62 14.24
C ASP A 88 -3.76 -5.50 15.44
N LEU A 89 -3.88 -5.01 16.69
CA LEU A 89 -3.33 -5.71 17.87
C LEU A 89 -3.83 -7.15 18.02
N ASP A 90 -5.11 -7.40 17.70
CA ASP A 90 -5.70 -8.74 17.83
C ASP A 90 -5.14 -9.72 16.79
N ASN A 91 -4.56 -9.21 15.71
CA ASN A 91 -4.00 -10.00 14.62
C ASN A 91 -2.46 -10.13 14.67
N VAL A 92 -1.78 -9.26 15.45
CA VAL A 92 -0.31 -9.28 15.57
C VAL A 92 0.14 -10.56 16.26
N GLY A 93 1.04 -11.31 15.60
CA GLY A 93 1.53 -12.60 16.07
C GLY A 93 0.62 -13.79 15.75
N TYR A 94 -0.57 -13.56 15.18
CA TYR A 94 -1.51 -14.61 14.76
C TYR A 94 -1.67 -14.69 13.23
N THR A 95 -1.22 -13.69 12.51
CA THR A 95 -1.23 -13.66 11.04
C THR A 95 0.17 -13.34 10.52
N ALA A 96 0.44 -13.77 9.31
CA ALA A 96 1.73 -13.55 8.64
C ALA A 96 1.99 -12.09 8.22
N ARG A 97 1.00 -11.20 8.30
CA ARG A 97 1.00 -9.89 7.63
C ARG A 97 0.61 -8.69 8.47
N HIS A 98 0.26 -8.86 9.74
CA HIS A 98 -0.11 -7.75 10.63
C HIS A 98 1.00 -7.43 11.62
N HIS A 99 1.26 -6.13 11.79
CA HIS A 99 2.27 -5.58 12.67
C HIS A 99 1.71 -4.41 13.46
N THR A 100 2.17 -4.24 14.70
CA THR A 100 1.87 -3.02 15.47
C THR A 100 2.55 -1.82 14.84
N PHE A 101 3.84 -1.96 14.51
CA PHE A 101 4.67 -0.97 13.84
C PHE A 101 5.07 -1.48 12.46
N PHE A 102 4.95 -0.64 11.44
CA PHE A 102 5.34 -0.96 10.06
C PHE A 102 5.65 0.32 9.27
N GLU A 103 6.22 0.16 8.08
CA GLU A 103 6.40 1.28 7.15
C GLU A 103 5.36 1.21 6.03
N MET A 104 4.72 2.34 5.73
CA MET A 104 3.81 2.49 4.62
C MET A 104 4.44 3.35 3.53
N LEU A 105 4.70 2.74 2.38
CA LEU A 105 5.11 3.43 1.17
C LEU A 105 3.87 4.10 0.55
N GLY A 106 3.95 5.40 0.30
CA GLY A 106 2.83 6.15 -0.26
C GLY A 106 3.27 7.19 -1.28
N ASN A 107 2.49 7.34 -2.34
CA ASN A 107 2.56 8.47 -3.24
C ASN A 107 1.25 9.24 -3.22
N PHE A 108 1.36 10.57 -3.35
CA PHE A 108 0.28 11.51 -3.12
C PHE A 108 0.22 12.52 -4.25
N SER A 109 -1.00 12.90 -4.63
CA SER A 109 -1.28 14.03 -5.50
C SER A 109 -2.28 14.96 -4.82
N PHE A 110 -1.94 16.22 -4.69
CA PHE A 110 -2.79 17.26 -4.09
C PHE A 110 -3.48 18.09 -5.19
N GLY A 111 -4.30 17.40 -6.02
CA GLY A 111 -4.98 17.98 -7.16
C GLY A 111 -4.09 18.28 -8.35
N ASP A 112 -2.98 17.57 -8.50
CA ASP A 112 -2.07 17.67 -9.64
C ASP A 112 -2.40 16.62 -10.71
N TYR A 113 -2.51 15.36 -10.30
CA TYR A 113 -2.97 14.25 -11.14
C TYR A 113 -4.03 13.42 -10.41
N PHE A 114 -4.74 12.58 -11.16
CA PHE A 114 -5.77 11.71 -10.61
C PHE A 114 -5.63 10.27 -11.15
N LYS A 115 -6.74 9.56 -11.39
CA LYS A 115 -6.74 8.13 -11.74
C LYS A 115 -5.91 7.78 -12.97
N GLU A 116 -5.97 8.63 -14.00
CA GLU A 116 -5.30 8.41 -15.29
C GLU A 116 -3.77 8.35 -15.19
N GLU A 117 -3.17 8.95 -14.17
CA GLU A 117 -1.74 8.87 -13.90
C GLU A 117 -1.43 7.93 -12.73
N ALA A 118 -2.28 7.88 -11.70
CA ALA A 118 -2.06 7.04 -10.53
C ALA A 118 -2.00 5.54 -10.87
N ILE A 119 -2.95 5.06 -11.68
CA ILE A 119 -3.00 3.65 -12.11
C ILE A 119 -1.78 3.26 -12.95
N PRO A 120 -1.38 4.03 -13.98
CA PRO A 120 -0.11 3.76 -14.69
C PRO A 120 1.12 3.78 -13.80
N PHE A 121 1.25 4.74 -12.86
CA PHE A 121 2.36 4.75 -11.92
C PHE A 121 2.42 3.46 -11.10
N ALA A 122 1.29 3.03 -10.55
CA ALA A 122 1.22 1.82 -9.75
C ALA A 122 1.59 0.58 -10.59
N TRP A 123 1.00 0.44 -11.77
CA TRP A 123 1.25 -0.71 -12.63
C TRP A 123 2.70 -0.81 -13.08
N ASN A 124 3.29 0.32 -13.48
CA ASN A 124 4.70 0.36 -13.91
C ASN A 124 5.66 0.05 -12.77
N LEU A 125 5.43 0.60 -11.57
CA LEU A 125 6.27 0.28 -10.41
C LEU A 125 6.25 -1.22 -10.11
N ILE A 126 5.07 -1.82 -10.00
CA ILE A 126 4.93 -3.22 -9.62
C ILE A 126 5.51 -4.16 -10.69
N THR A 127 5.18 -3.91 -11.97
CA THR A 127 5.52 -4.87 -13.02
C THR A 127 6.89 -4.64 -13.65
N ARG A 128 7.41 -3.41 -13.65
CA ARG A 128 8.69 -3.08 -14.30
C ARG A 128 9.82 -2.83 -13.31
N GLU A 129 9.59 -2.01 -12.28
CA GLU A 129 10.65 -1.72 -11.31
C GLU A 129 10.82 -2.89 -10.32
N TYR A 130 9.71 -3.44 -9.80
CA TYR A 130 9.74 -4.60 -8.90
C TYR A 130 9.73 -5.94 -9.61
N GLY A 131 9.39 -5.99 -10.90
CA GLY A 131 9.44 -7.20 -11.72
C GLY A 131 8.41 -8.27 -11.36
N ILE A 132 7.30 -7.89 -10.72
CA ILE A 132 6.23 -8.83 -10.37
C ILE A 132 5.49 -9.28 -11.64
N ASP A 133 5.30 -10.60 -11.78
CA ASP A 133 4.58 -11.17 -12.93
C ASP A 133 3.13 -10.66 -13.00
N PRO A 134 2.74 -9.95 -14.07
CA PRO A 134 1.38 -9.45 -14.25
C PRO A 134 0.31 -10.55 -14.19
N ASN A 135 0.65 -11.80 -14.54
CA ASN A 135 -0.29 -12.92 -14.49
C ASN A 135 -0.69 -13.32 -13.07
N ARG A 136 0.07 -12.89 -12.07
CA ARG A 136 -0.22 -13.12 -10.65
C ARG A 136 -1.02 -12.00 -10.00
N LEU A 137 -1.37 -10.94 -10.75
CA LEU A 137 -2.02 -9.76 -10.23
C LEU A 137 -3.50 -9.73 -10.62
N LEU A 138 -4.34 -9.32 -9.69
CA LEU A 138 -5.71 -8.89 -9.92
C LEU A 138 -5.97 -7.59 -9.14
N VAL A 139 -7.05 -6.89 -9.49
CA VAL A 139 -7.41 -5.63 -8.86
C VAL A 139 -8.86 -5.63 -8.39
N THR A 140 -9.12 -4.89 -7.33
CA THR A 140 -10.48 -4.54 -6.94
C THR A 140 -10.77 -3.09 -7.33
N VAL A 141 -12.03 -2.76 -7.53
CA VAL A 141 -12.52 -1.39 -7.70
C VAL A 141 -13.82 -1.22 -6.93
N TYR A 142 -14.10 -0.01 -6.46
CA TYR A 142 -15.42 0.28 -5.91
C TYR A 142 -16.50 0.04 -6.96
N HIS A 143 -17.60 -0.59 -6.60
CA HIS A 143 -18.57 -1.15 -7.56
C HIS A 143 -19.14 -0.14 -8.56
N THR A 144 -19.19 1.13 -8.21
CA THR A 144 -19.65 2.23 -9.08
C THR A 144 -18.54 2.98 -9.79
N ASP A 145 -17.26 2.61 -9.56
CA ASP A 145 -16.12 3.29 -10.20
C ASP A 145 -15.79 2.67 -11.55
N ASP A 146 -16.60 2.98 -12.55
CA ASP A 146 -16.42 2.52 -13.93
C ASP A 146 -15.14 3.06 -14.56
N GLU A 147 -14.73 4.29 -14.18
CA GLU A 147 -13.53 4.94 -14.69
C GLU A 147 -12.27 4.15 -14.28
N ALA A 148 -12.13 3.80 -13.00
CA ALA A 148 -11.02 2.98 -12.54
C ALA A 148 -10.98 1.61 -13.24
N ALA A 149 -12.14 0.95 -13.40
CA ALA A 149 -12.21 -0.32 -14.09
C ALA A 149 -11.77 -0.23 -15.56
N LEU A 150 -12.19 0.82 -16.28
CA LEU A 150 -11.78 1.06 -17.67
C LEU A 150 -10.28 1.38 -17.78
N LEU A 151 -9.74 2.14 -16.83
CA LEU A 151 -8.31 2.45 -16.79
C LEU A 151 -7.47 1.19 -16.58
N TRP A 152 -7.86 0.30 -15.66
CA TRP A 152 -7.18 -0.98 -15.47
C TRP A 152 -7.17 -1.85 -16.71
N LYS A 153 -8.28 -1.94 -17.43
CA LYS A 153 -8.33 -2.64 -18.75
C LYS A 153 -7.34 -2.02 -19.74
N LYS A 154 -7.34 -0.69 -19.85
CA LYS A 154 -6.51 0.04 -20.79
C LYS A 154 -5.02 -0.04 -20.46
N VAL A 155 -4.65 0.12 -19.20
CA VAL A 155 -3.25 0.24 -18.74
C VAL A 155 -2.61 -1.13 -18.54
N ALA A 156 -3.32 -2.02 -17.86
CA ALA A 156 -2.79 -3.33 -17.44
C ALA A 156 -3.18 -4.46 -18.40
N GLY A 157 -4.12 -4.25 -19.29
CA GLY A 157 -4.65 -5.30 -20.17
C GLY A 157 -5.42 -6.39 -19.42
N LEU A 158 -5.89 -6.09 -18.21
CA LEU A 158 -6.64 -7.05 -17.40
C LEU A 158 -8.01 -7.30 -18.02
N ASP A 159 -8.42 -8.56 -18.03
CA ASP A 159 -9.78 -8.95 -18.38
C ASP A 159 -10.76 -8.73 -17.21
N ASP A 160 -12.06 -8.85 -17.47
CA ASP A 160 -13.11 -8.60 -16.48
C ASP A 160 -13.05 -9.54 -15.27
N SER A 161 -12.49 -10.74 -15.42
CA SER A 161 -12.38 -11.71 -14.33
C SER A 161 -11.30 -11.33 -13.30
N ARG A 162 -10.41 -10.41 -13.69
CA ARG A 162 -9.32 -9.91 -12.86
C ARG A 162 -9.54 -8.48 -12.36
N ILE A 163 -10.71 -7.90 -12.63
CA ILE A 163 -11.15 -6.58 -12.12
C ILE A 163 -12.42 -6.80 -11.32
N ILE A 164 -12.27 -6.97 -10.02
CA ILE A 164 -13.37 -7.36 -9.14
C ILE A 164 -14.04 -6.11 -8.56
N ARG A 165 -15.37 -6.04 -8.70
CA ARG A 165 -16.17 -4.91 -8.18
C ARG A 165 -16.65 -5.21 -6.77
N ILE A 166 -16.24 -4.41 -5.82
CA ILE A 166 -16.56 -4.56 -4.38
C ILE A 166 -17.58 -3.48 -3.98
N PRO A 167 -18.75 -3.87 -3.47
CA PRO A 167 -19.81 -2.93 -3.09
C PRO A 167 -19.70 -2.42 -1.64
N THR A 168 -18.79 -2.98 -0.86
CA THR A 168 -18.60 -2.68 0.57
C THR A 168 -17.63 -1.52 0.79
N ASN A 169 -17.44 -1.16 2.06
CA ASN A 169 -16.46 -0.14 2.44
C ASN A 169 -14.99 -0.59 2.28
N ASP A 170 -14.73 -1.83 1.90
CA ASP A 170 -13.37 -2.31 1.63
C ASP A 170 -12.75 -1.55 0.46
N ASN A 171 -13.56 -1.21 -0.55
CA ASN A 171 -13.12 -0.33 -1.65
C ASN A 171 -13.65 1.11 -1.54
N PHE A 172 -14.03 1.57 -0.33
CA PHE A 172 -14.31 2.97 -0.04
C PHE A 172 -13.57 3.40 1.23
N TRP A 173 -12.40 3.98 1.03
CA TRP A 173 -11.52 4.31 2.15
C TRP A 173 -11.98 5.59 2.87
N MET A 174 -11.91 5.57 4.21
CA MET A 174 -12.16 6.71 5.09
C MET A 174 -11.10 6.75 6.18
N MET A 175 -10.52 7.92 6.42
CA MET A 175 -9.51 8.10 7.46
C MET A 175 -10.05 7.77 8.86
N GLY A 176 -11.30 8.15 9.12
CA GLY A 176 -12.00 7.97 10.39
C GLY A 176 -13.48 8.33 10.27
N PRO A 177 -14.15 8.67 11.37
CA PRO A 177 -15.54 9.17 11.35
C PRO A 177 -15.65 10.48 10.56
N THR A 178 -14.56 11.24 10.47
CA THR A 178 -14.46 12.51 9.76
C THR A 178 -13.16 12.60 8.98
N GLY A 179 -13.12 13.44 7.95
CA GLY A 179 -11.94 13.73 7.15
C GLY A 179 -12.04 13.26 5.72
N PRO A 180 -10.93 13.36 4.97
CA PRO A 180 -10.89 12.97 3.56
C PRO A 180 -11.26 11.50 3.35
N CYS A 181 -12.00 11.23 2.27
CA CYS A 181 -12.45 9.89 1.90
C CYS A 181 -12.71 9.78 0.40
N GLY A 182 -12.84 8.55 -0.08
CA GLY A 182 -13.19 8.28 -1.47
C GLY A 182 -13.12 6.81 -1.85
N PRO A 183 -13.59 6.46 -3.05
CA PRO A 183 -13.45 5.12 -3.56
C PRO A 183 -11.96 4.77 -3.72
N CYS A 184 -11.64 3.50 -3.63
CA CYS A 184 -10.28 3.03 -3.83
C CYS A 184 -10.24 1.81 -4.75
N THR A 185 -9.04 1.52 -5.23
CA THR A 185 -8.70 0.32 -5.97
C THR A 185 -7.50 -0.32 -5.31
N GLU A 186 -7.55 -1.63 -5.16
CA GLU A 186 -6.50 -2.39 -4.53
C GLU A 186 -5.87 -3.35 -5.51
N ILE A 187 -4.58 -3.59 -5.37
CA ILE A 187 -3.84 -4.56 -6.16
C ILE A 187 -3.54 -5.75 -5.28
N PHE A 188 -3.93 -6.94 -5.74
CA PHE A 188 -3.72 -8.21 -5.06
C PHE A 188 -2.74 -9.08 -5.82
N TYR A 189 -1.97 -9.85 -5.06
CA TYR A 189 -1.10 -10.90 -5.59
C TYR A 189 -1.67 -12.28 -5.29
N ASP A 190 -1.78 -13.14 -6.30
CA ASP A 190 -2.17 -14.54 -6.16
C ASP A 190 -0.94 -15.44 -5.90
N HIS A 191 -0.80 -15.93 -4.67
CA HIS A 191 0.25 -16.88 -4.30
C HIS A 191 0.08 -18.27 -4.96
N GLY A 192 -1.06 -18.48 -5.61
CA GLY A 192 -1.36 -19.71 -6.36
C GLY A 192 -2.10 -20.77 -5.55
N PRO A 193 -2.53 -21.84 -6.23
CA PRO A 193 -3.49 -22.81 -5.70
C PRO A 193 -2.95 -23.70 -4.57
N ALA A 194 -1.67 -23.63 -4.26
CA ALA A 194 -1.08 -24.36 -3.11
C ALA A 194 -1.40 -23.67 -1.77
N ILE A 195 -1.79 -22.40 -1.79
CA ILE A 195 -2.20 -21.63 -0.61
C ILE A 195 -3.74 -21.57 -0.58
N ALA A 196 -4.32 -21.80 0.60
CA ALA A 196 -5.76 -21.72 0.78
C ALA A 196 -6.25 -20.26 0.73
N GLY A 197 -7.42 -20.04 0.13
CA GLY A 197 -8.08 -18.75 0.03
C GLY A 197 -8.69 -18.51 -1.36
N GLY A 198 -9.63 -17.58 -1.39
CA GLY A 198 -10.34 -17.14 -2.59
C GLY A 198 -10.01 -15.68 -2.95
N PRO A 199 -10.41 -15.23 -4.15
CA PRO A 199 -10.23 -13.83 -4.54
C PRO A 199 -11.12 -12.90 -3.70
N PRO A 200 -10.78 -11.60 -3.61
CA PRO A 200 -11.60 -10.61 -2.92
C PRO A 200 -13.08 -10.68 -3.31
N GLY A 201 -13.98 -10.54 -2.34
CA GLY A 201 -15.43 -10.66 -2.53
C GLY A 201 -15.93 -12.10 -2.57
N SER A 202 -15.07 -13.12 -2.43
CA SER A 202 -15.47 -14.52 -2.32
C SER A 202 -15.65 -14.95 -0.86
N PRO A 203 -16.36 -16.07 -0.60
CA PRO A 203 -16.53 -16.59 0.76
C PRO A 203 -15.21 -16.93 1.47
N ASP A 204 -14.16 -17.21 0.73
CA ASP A 204 -12.84 -17.62 1.24
C ASP A 204 -11.79 -16.51 1.12
N GLU A 205 -12.20 -15.23 1.01
CA GLU A 205 -11.31 -14.08 0.83
C GLU A 205 -10.36 -13.84 2.01
N ASP A 206 -10.69 -14.27 3.21
CA ASP A 206 -9.85 -14.17 4.41
C ASP A 206 -8.60 -15.06 4.37
N GLY A 207 -8.50 -15.96 3.39
CA GLY A 207 -7.35 -16.84 3.23
C GLY A 207 -6.09 -16.12 2.75
N ASP A 208 -4.96 -16.83 2.82
CA ASP A 208 -3.63 -16.25 2.55
C ASP A 208 -3.19 -16.35 1.08
N ARG A 209 -4.07 -16.82 0.18
CA ARG A 209 -3.75 -16.97 -1.23
C ARG A 209 -3.68 -15.62 -1.96
N PHE A 210 -4.71 -14.79 -1.79
CA PHE A 210 -4.80 -13.47 -2.42
C PHE A 210 -4.48 -12.40 -1.41
N ILE A 211 -3.32 -11.78 -1.53
CA ILE A 211 -2.86 -10.77 -0.59
C ILE A 211 -2.89 -9.40 -1.25
N GLU A 212 -3.60 -8.46 -0.63
CA GLU A 212 -3.53 -7.04 -1.00
C GLU A 212 -2.11 -6.54 -0.80
N ILE A 213 -1.50 -6.02 -1.86
CA ILE A 213 -0.14 -5.47 -1.84
C ILE A 213 -0.11 -3.96 -1.94
N TRP A 214 -1.15 -3.32 -2.48
CA TRP A 214 -1.22 -1.86 -2.60
C TRP A 214 -2.65 -1.37 -2.68
N ASN A 215 -2.98 -0.31 -1.93
CA ASN A 215 -4.25 0.40 -2.00
C ASN A 215 -4.04 1.80 -2.60
N LEU A 216 -4.80 2.16 -3.64
CA LEU A 216 -4.83 3.47 -4.28
C LEU A 216 -6.18 4.12 -3.97
N VAL A 217 -6.16 5.19 -3.20
CA VAL A 217 -7.38 5.92 -2.79
C VAL A 217 -7.57 7.15 -3.66
N PHE A 218 -8.76 7.27 -4.22
CA PHE A 218 -9.19 8.41 -5.02
C PHE A 218 -9.96 9.38 -4.12
N MET A 219 -9.21 10.23 -3.42
CA MET A 219 -9.75 11.20 -2.47
C MET A 219 -10.60 12.24 -3.20
N GLN A 220 -11.91 12.19 -2.99
CA GLN A 220 -12.89 13.05 -3.66
C GLN A 220 -13.72 13.84 -2.67
N PHE A 221 -13.90 13.32 -1.44
CA PHE A 221 -14.85 13.86 -0.49
C PHE A 221 -14.19 14.14 0.86
N GLU A 222 -14.80 15.07 1.61
CA GLU A 222 -14.60 15.23 3.04
C GLU A 222 -15.89 14.82 3.77
N GLN A 223 -15.78 13.92 4.72
CA GLN A 223 -16.89 13.47 5.57
C GLN A 223 -16.87 14.22 6.90
N PHE A 224 -18.04 14.68 7.35
CA PHE A 224 -18.25 15.39 8.60
C PHE A 224 -18.89 14.49 9.67
N ALA A 225 -18.86 14.95 10.95
CA ALA A 225 -19.34 14.17 12.10
C ALA A 225 -20.84 13.83 12.05
N ASP A 226 -21.62 14.61 11.33
CA ASP A 226 -23.07 14.39 11.11
C ASP A 226 -23.34 13.39 9.97
N GLY A 227 -22.28 12.82 9.35
CA GLY A 227 -22.36 11.89 8.24
C GLY A 227 -22.51 12.56 6.87
N THR A 228 -22.59 13.89 6.80
CA THR A 228 -22.60 14.60 5.51
C THR A 228 -21.26 14.52 4.83
N ARG A 229 -21.27 14.61 3.49
CA ARG A 229 -20.07 14.66 2.65
C ARG A 229 -20.12 15.85 1.71
N THR A 230 -18.98 16.49 1.54
CA THR A 230 -18.77 17.52 0.52
C THR A 230 -17.58 17.15 -0.36
N ASP A 231 -17.55 17.68 -1.56
CA ASP A 231 -16.40 17.49 -2.44
C ASP A 231 -15.16 18.16 -1.83
N LEU A 232 -14.00 17.52 -1.96
CA LEU A 232 -12.72 18.16 -1.69
C LEU A 232 -12.49 19.30 -2.69
N PRO A 233 -11.68 20.31 -2.32
CA PRO A 233 -11.35 21.42 -3.24
C PRO A 233 -10.78 20.94 -4.58
N ARG A 234 -10.07 19.81 -4.57
CA ARG A 234 -9.57 19.12 -5.76
C ARG A 234 -9.54 17.61 -5.52
N PRO A 235 -9.91 16.80 -6.53
CA PRO A 235 -9.66 15.36 -6.51
C PRO A 235 -8.17 15.09 -6.31
N SER A 236 -7.86 14.18 -5.41
CA SER A 236 -6.49 13.96 -4.95
C SER A 236 -6.20 12.46 -4.87
N ILE A 237 -4.91 12.10 -4.84
CA ILE A 237 -4.46 10.71 -4.72
C ILE A 237 -3.76 10.51 -3.38
N ASP A 238 -4.15 9.43 -2.71
CA ASP A 238 -3.46 8.83 -1.57
C ASP A 238 -3.20 7.37 -1.86
N THR A 239 -2.03 6.86 -1.59
CA THR A 239 -1.75 5.43 -1.73
C THR A 239 -1.04 4.87 -0.51
N GLY A 240 -1.24 3.57 -0.26
CA GLY A 240 -0.59 2.85 0.83
C GLY A 240 -0.17 1.45 0.45
N MET A 241 1.13 1.18 0.49
CA MET A 241 1.75 -0.13 0.30
C MET A 241 2.56 -0.47 1.56
N GLY A 242 2.26 -1.57 2.23
CA GLY A 242 3.07 -2.04 3.36
C GLY A 242 4.46 -2.49 2.88
N LEU A 243 5.53 -1.83 3.36
CA LEU A 243 6.91 -2.17 2.98
C LEU A 243 7.23 -3.62 3.31
N GLU A 244 6.85 -4.09 4.49
CA GLU A 244 7.11 -5.44 4.94
C GLU A 244 6.36 -6.47 4.10
N ARG A 245 5.13 -6.14 3.68
CA ARG A 245 4.27 -7.01 2.86
C ARG A 245 4.82 -7.16 1.44
N ILE A 246 5.12 -6.06 0.76
CA ILE A 246 5.74 -6.11 -0.57
C ILE A 246 7.17 -6.70 -0.49
N GLY A 247 7.87 -6.45 0.62
CA GLY A 247 9.19 -7.00 0.89
C GLY A 247 9.17 -8.51 1.00
N ALA A 248 8.22 -9.08 1.75
CA ALA A 248 8.05 -10.53 1.84
C ALA A 248 7.86 -11.14 0.44
N LEU A 249 6.96 -10.56 -0.36
CA LEU A 249 6.72 -11.02 -1.72
C LEU A 249 8.00 -10.99 -2.58
N LEU A 250 8.73 -9.87 -2.60
CA LEU A 250 9.93 -9.71 -3.42
C LEU A 250 11.12 -10.54 -2.92
N GLN A 251 11.14 -10.89 -1.63
CA GLN A 251 12.12 -11.83 -1.05
C GLN A 251 11.68 -13.30 -1.14
N GLY A 252 10.56 -13.59 -1.83
CA GLY A 252 10.04 -14.96 -1.96
C GLY A 252 9.58 -15.57 -0.65
N LYS A 253 9.16 -14.74 0.31
CA LYS A 253 8.62 -15.12 1.61
C LYS A 253 7.10 -15.02 1.59
N HIS A 254 6.44 -15.84 2.40
CA HIS A 254 5.01 -15.73 2.63
C HIS A 254 4.70 -14.92 3.89
N ASP A 255 5.56 -15.04 4.88
CA ASP A 255 5.44 -14.38 6.18
C ASP A 255 6.32 -13.13 6.22
N ASN A 256 5.75 -11.98 6.62
CA ASN A 256 6.48 -10.73 6.77
C ASN A 256 7.61 -10.83 7.82
N TYR A 257 7.44 -11.70 8.82
CA TYR A 257 8.44 -11.92 9.88
C TYR A 257 9.68 -12.68 9.37
N ASP A 258 9.62 -13.28 8.18
CA ASP A 258 10.74 -13.94 7.51
C ASP A 258 11.57 -13.00 6.61
N THR A 259 11.19 -11.73 6.52
CA THR A 259 11.98 -10.73 5.78
C THR A 259 13.30 -10.44 6.47
N ASP A 260 14.27 -9.95 5.71
CA ASP A 260 15.64 -9.65 6.19
C ASP A 260 15.66 -8.77 7.45
N LEU A 261 14.87 -7.69 7.45
CA LEU A 261 14.80 -6.78 8.60
C LEU A 261 14.14 -7.45 9.81
N MET A 262 12.97 -8.10 9.63
CA MET A 262 12.24 -8.72 10.74
C MET A 262 13.03 -9.89 11.34
N ARG A 263 13.65 -10.72 10.53
CA ARG A 263 14.54 -11.80 11.04
C ARG A 263 15.68 -11.24 11.88
N SER A 264 16.32 -10.17 11.41
CA SER A 264 17.40 -9.53 12.19
C SER A 264 16.93 -9.04 13.57
N LEU A 265 15.71 -8.48 13.66
CA LEU A 265 15.13 -8.04 14.93
C LEU A 265 14.75 -9.21 15.83
N ILE A 266 14.18 -10.27 15.28
CA ILE A 266 13.82 -11.49 16.01
C ILE A 266 15.07 -12.15 16.59
N GLU A 267 16.11 -12.32 15.77
CA GLU A 267 17.38 -12.91 16.19
C GLU A 267 18.08 -12.07 17.27
N ALA A 268 18.08 -10.74 17.13
CA ALA A 268 18.62 -9.85 18.16
C ALA A 268 17.86 -9.96 19.50
N SER A 269 16.51 -10.04 19.43
CA SER A 269 15.66 -10.23 20.61
C SER A 269 15.88 -11.58 21.27
N ALA A 270 15.94 -12.65 20.48
CA ALA A 270 16.22 -14.01 20.94
C ALA A 270 17.58 -14.10 21.64
N HIS A 271 18.61 -13.51 21.04
CA HIS A 271 19.93 -13.43 21.64
C HIS A 271 19.90 -12.68 22.98
N ALA A 272 19.26 -11.51 23.04
CA ALA A 272 19.17 -10.69 24.25
C ALA A 272 18.41 -11.37 25.39
N THR A 273 17.45 -12.23 25.07
CA THR A 273 16.59 -12.95 26.03
C THR A 273 17.01 -14.40 26.27
N SER A 274 18.07 -14.87 25.61
CA SER A 274 18.53 -16.28 25.63
C SER A 274 17.42 -17.28 25.27
N GLN A 275 16.65 -16.94 24.25
CA GLN A 275 15.59 -17.78 23.65
C GLN A 275 15.99 -18.22 22.24
N ASP A 276 15.31 -19.23 21.71
CA ASP A 276 15.42 -19.60 20.29
C ASP A 276 14.59 -18.64 19.43
N PRO A 277 15.11 -18.17 18.27
CA PRO A 277 14.43 -17.22 17.40
C PRO A 277 13.30 -17.87 16.57
#